data_d5886af2ce8a1d14f2a4893d926839aa
#
_entry.id   d5886af2ce8a1d14f2a4893d926839aa
#
_cell.length_a   1.000
_cell.length_b   1.000
_cell.length_c   1.000
_cell.angle_alpha   90.00
_cell.angle_beta   90.00
_cell.angle_gamma   90.00
#
_symmetry.space_group_name_H-M   'P 1'
#
loop_
_entity.id
_entity.type
_entity.pdbx_description
1 polymer ?
#
loop_
_entity_poly.entity_id
_entity_poly.type
_entity_poly.pdbx_seq_one_letter_code
_entity_poly.pdbx_strand_id
1 'polypeptide(L)'
;DGLDAINVCREQRPDFVIMDISMPVLSGLEAAKVINEEKLAGFIIILTAYRDKDIAKQAVDIDVMGYIVKPVDEDVLIPAIEIALNKYRQIKKMEKEFDKTKEALDDRKYVDRAKGLLMERRKMTEKEAYVYIRKLAMDKGNSMVEIAKTLLKAYGG
;
A
#
# COMPACT_ATOMS: atom_id res chain seq x y z
N ASP A 1 14.06 13.91 20.31
CA ASP A 1 13.46 12.74 21.00
C ASP A 1 12.43 12.05 20.09
N GLY A 2 11.84 10.95 20.59
CA GLY A 2 10.87 10.18 19.76
C GLY A 2 9.62 10.94 19.40
N LEU A 3 9.17 11.85 20.24
CA LEU A 3 8.00 12.69 19.97
C LEU A 3 8.31 13.74 18.89
N ASP A 4 9.48 14.35 18.95
CA ASP A 4 9.95 15.26 17.91
C ASP A 4 10.09 14.55 16.57
N ALA A 5 10.62 13.32 16.58
CA ALA A 5 10.73 12.50 15.36
C ALA A 5 9.37 12.26 14.71
N ILE A 6 8.33 11.94 15.48
CA ILE A 6 6.98 11.78 14.95
C ILE A 6 6.47 13.08 14.33
N ASN A 7 6.66 14.21 15.00
CA ASN A 7 6.21 15.53 14.51
C ASN A 7 6.93 15.89 13.21
N VAL A 8 8.24 15.72 13.15
CA VAL A 8 9.02 15.95 11.92
C VAL A 8 8.53 15.05 10.78
N CYS A 9 8.26 13.77 11.05
CA CYS A 9 7.73 12.86 10.04
C CYS A 9 6.33 13.25 9.55
N ARG A 10 5.47 13.80 10.41
CA ARG A 10 4.16 14.32 10.01
C ARG A 10 4.27 15.50 9.05
N GLU A 11 5.22 16.40 9.29
CA GLU A 11 5.43 17.59 8.47
C GLU A 11 6.13 17.27 7.15
N GLN A 12 7.20 16.48 7.21
CA GLN A 12 8.11 16.31 6.07
C GLN A 12 7.83 15.06 5.22
N ARG A 13 7.14 14.05 5.76
CA ARG A 13 6.85 12.79 5.05
C ARG A 13 8.08 12.19 4.38
N PRO A 14 9.16 11.89 5.14
CA PRO A 14 10.42 11.44 4.55
C PRO A 14 10.28 10.08 3.86
N ASP A 15 11.14 9.82 2.87
CA ASP A 15 11.21 8.53 2.19
C ASP A 15 11.67 7.42 3.15
N PHE A 16 12.56 7.74 4.08
CA PHE A 16 12.98 6.82 5.16
C PHE A 16 13.45 7.58 6.39
N VAL A 17 13.48 6.87 7.52
CA VAL A 17 13.96 7.37 8.81
C VAL A 17 15.02 6.42 9.35
N ILE A 18 16.11 6.99 9.85
CA ILE A 18 17.08 6.27 10.68
C ILE A 18 16.85 6.73 12.11
N MET A 19 16.56 5.79 13.02
CA MET A 19 16.10 6.11 14.36
C MET A 19 16.90 5.34 15.42
N ASP A 20 17.44 6.07 16.38
CA ASP A 20 18.02 5.45 17.58
C ASP A 20 16.92 4.92 18.49
N ILE A 21 17.13 3.77 19.10
CA ILE A 21 16.21 3.25 20.14
C ILE A 21 16.28 4.08 21.41
N SER A 22 17.50 4.42 21.83
CA SER A 22 17.74 5.04 23.14
C SER A 22 17.55 6.55 23.05
N MET A 23 16.30 6.98 23.06
CA MET A 23 15.91 8.39 23.08
C MET A 23 15.12 8.75 24.34
N PRO A 24 15.26 9.99 24.87
CA PRO A 24 14.45 10.44 26.01
C PRO A 24 12.97 10.62 25.61
N VAL A 25 12.10 10.71 26.61
CA VAL A 25 10.66 10.94 26.51
C VAL A 25 9.92 9.77 25.86
N LEU A 26 10.20 9.48 24.62
CA LEU A 26 9.64 8.37 23.84
C LEU A 26 10.78 7.62 23.14
N SER A 27 10.85 6.32 23.32
CA SER A 27 11.87 5.49 22.69
C SER A 27 11.71 5.44 21.17
N GLY A 28 12.80 5.14 20.46
CA GLY A 28 12.75 5.02 19.00
C GLY A 28 11.83 3.90 18.51
N LEU A 29 11.64 2.83 19.28
CA LEU A 29 10.70 1.75 18.92
C LEU A 29 9.25 2.20 19.06
N GLU A 30 8.92 2.92 20.12
CA GLU A 30 7.58 3.49 20.30
C GLU A 30 7.27 4.53 19.22
N ALA A 31 8.23 5.40 18.89
CA ALA A 31 8.10 6.37 17.81
C ALA A 31 7.95 5.68 16.46
N ALA A 32 8.75 4.64 16.18
CA ALA A 32 8.67 3.87 14.94
C ALA A 32 7.29 3.21 14.76
N LYS A 33 6.71 2.70 15.83
CA LYS A 33 5.36 2.14 15.82
C LYS A 33 4.33 3.17 15.35
N VAL A 34 4.32 4.37 15.95
CA VAL A 34 3.40 5.45 15.56
C VAL A 34 3.63 5.89 14.11
N ILE A 35 4.91 6.05 13.72
CA ILE A 35 5.26 6.44 12.34
C ILE A 35 4.75 5.42 11.31
N ASN A 36 4.85 4.12 11.61
CA ASN A 36 4.35 3.08 10.72
C ASN A 36 2.82 3.00 10.70
N GLU A 37 2.16 3.05 11.86
CA GLU A 37 0.69 3.01 11.96
C GLU A 37 0.03 4.19 11.21
N GLU A 38 0.60 5.38 11.36
CA GLU A 38 0.13 6.60 10.67
C GLU A 38 0.73 6.75 9.25
N LYS A 39 1.60 5.84 8.81
CA LYS A 39 2.29 5.87 7.51
C LYS A 39 2.99 7.22 7.25
N LEU A 40 3.74 7.70 8.23
CA LEU A 40 4.39 9.02 8.18
C LEU A 40 5.70 9.02 7.41
N ALA A 41 6.32 7.85 7.20
CA ALA A 41 7.54 7.66 6.44
C ALA A 41 7.43 6.45 5.49
N GLY A 42 8.34 6.37 4.50
CA GLY A 42 8.38 5.23 3.59
C GLY A 42 8.82 3.95 4.28
N PHE A 43 9.92 3.99 5.04
CA PHE A 43 10.41 2.88 5.86
C PHE A 43 11.31 3.39 6.99
N ILE A 44 11.58 2.52 7.98
CA ILE A 44 12.40 2.84 9.14
C ILE A 44 13.54 1.86 9.27
N ILE A 45 14.74 2.38 9.58
CA ILE A 45 15.92 1.63 10.02
C ILE A 45 16.21 2.01 11.45
N ILE A 46 16.31 1.03 12.33
CA ILE A 46 16.62 1.23 13.76
C ILE A 46 18.13 1.16 14.00
N LEU A 47 18.65 2.11 14.79
CA LEU A 47 19.99 2.03 15.35
C LEU A 47 19.90 1.54 16.80
N THR A 48 20.73 0.56 17.16
CA THR A 48 20.73 0.00 18.52
C THR A 48 22.13 -0.19 19.05
N ALA A 49 22.33 0.08 20.33
CA ALA A 49 23.58 -0.24 21.03
C ALA A 49 23.62 -1.72 21.48
N TYR A 50 22.52 -2.44 21.43
CA TYR A 50 22.38 -3.77 22.02
C TYR A 50 22.21 -4.84 20.95
N ARG A 51 22.91 -5.96 21.13
CA ARG A 51 22.72 -7.21 20.39
C ARG A 51 21.65 -8.09 21.04
N ASP A 52 20.65 -7.48 21.68
CA ASP A 52 19.64 -8.19 22.43
C ASP A 52 18.60 -8.78 21.47
N LYS A 53 18.32 -10.07 21.64
CA LYS A 53 17.32 -10.80 20.84
C LYS A 53 15.89 -10.25 21.04
N ASP A 54 15.61 -9.66 22.20
CA ASP A 54 14.28 -9.12 22.49
C ASP A 54 14.01 -7.82 21.75
N ILE A 55 15.05 -6.99 21.55
CA ILE A 55 14.97 -5.81 20.70
C ILE A 55 14.75 -6.18 19.23
N ALA A 56 15.45 -7.21 18.75
CA ALA A 56 15.25 -7.69 17.39
C ALA A 56 13.83 -8.21 17.15
N LYS A 57 13.21 -8.89 18.13
CA LYS A 57 11.81 -9.32 18.05
C LYS A 57 10.85 -8.14 18.03
N GLN A 58 11.02 -7.17 18.92
CA GLN A 58 10.18 -5.97 18.94
C GLN A 58 10.28 -5.18 17.63
N ALA A 59 11.47 -5.09 17.05
CA ALA A 59 11.67 -4.44 15.75
C ALA A 59 10.93 -5.15 14.60
N VAL A 60 10.84 -6.49 14.64
CA VAL A 60 10.04 -7.28 13.67
C VAL A 60 8.55 -7.02 13.86
N ASP A 61 8.07 -6.97 15.11
CA ASP A 61 6.64 -6.73 15.41
C ASP A 61 6.18 -5.32 15.00
N ILE A 62 7.11 -4.36 14.91
CA ILE A 62 6.85 -2.96 14.49
C ILE A 62 6.98 -2.77 12.97
N ASP A 63 7.37 -3.83 12.21
CA ASP A 63 7.56 -3.77 10.74
C ASP A 63 8.62 -2.74 10.30
N VAL A 64 9.79 -2.72 10.99
CA VAL A 64 10.93 -1.92 10.54
C VAL A 64 11.70 -2.65 9.43
N MET A 65 12.26 -1.91 8.48
CA MET A 65 12.94 -2.47 7.32
C MET A 65 14.31 -3.10 7.67
N GLY A 66 14.91 -2.67 8.76
CA GLY A 66 16.19 -3.20 9.25
C GLY A 66 16.60 -2.59 10.57
N TYR A 67 17.62 -3.19 11.17
CA TYR A 67 18.31 -2.63 12.34
C TYR A 67 19.83 -2.71 12.14
N ILE A 68 20.54 -1.74 12.70
CA ILE A 68 21.99 -1.65 12.63
C ILE A 68 22.52 -1.51 14.05
N VAL A 69 23.52 -2.30 14.41
CA VAL A 69 24.17 -2.28 15.72
C VAL A 69 25.27 -1.24 15.75
N LYS A 70 25.27 -0.38 16.74
CA LYS A 70 26.32 0.60 16.99
C LYS A 70 27.63 -0.09 17.47
N PRO A 71 28.84 0.41 17.13
CA PRO A 71 29.08 1.65 16.38
C PRO A 71 28.76 1.50 14.90
N VAL A 72 28.30 2.61 14.27
CA VAL A 72 27.88 2.63 12.88
C VAL A 72 28.95 3.32 12.04
N ASP A 73 29.52 2.57 11.13
CA ASP A 73 30.46 3.07 10.13
C ASP A 73 29.76 3.26 8.79
N GLU A 74 30.27 4.12 7.92
CA GLU A 74 29.71 4.36 6.58
C GLU A 74 29.66 3.07 5.76
N ASP A 75 30.68 2.22 5.88
CA ASP A 75 30.79 0.93 5.20
C ASP A 75 29.68 -0.07 5.60
N VAL A 76 29.02 0.14 6.73
CA VAL A 76 27.88 -0.65 7.20
C VAL A 76 26.56 0.06 6.90
N LEU A 77 26.51 1.37 7.14
CA LEU A 77 25.29 2.16 7.03
C LEU A 77 24.81 2.29 5.58
N ILE A 78 25.72 2.65 4.67
CA ILE A 78 25.36 2.88 3.27
C ILE A 78 24.79 1.61 2.60
N PRO A 79 25.47 0.44 2.67
CA PRO A 79 24.92 -0.79 2.11
C PRO A 79 23.56 -1.20 2.75
N ALA A 80 23.41 -0.99 4.07
CA ALA A 80 22.17 -1.31 4.75
C ALA A 80 21.01 -0.44 4.24
N ILE A 81 21.23 0.86 4.02
CA ILE A 81 20.23 1.76 3.42
C ILE A 81 19.90 1.34 1.99
N GLU A 82 20.90 1.01 1.17
CA GLU A 82 20.68 0.59 -0.21
C GLU A 82 19.86 -0.71 -0.30
N ILE A 83 20.14 -1.69 0.55
CA ILE A 83 19.38 -2.94 0.63
C ILE A 83 17.95 -2.65 1.05
N ALA A 84 17.75 -1.86 2.10
CA ALA A 84 16.41 -1.48 2.60
C ALA A 84 15.63 -0.71 1.53
N LEU A 85 16.24 0.23 0.84
CA LEU A 85 15.63 1.01 -0.23
C LEU A 85 15.20 0.13 -1.41
N ASN A 86 16.05 -0.81 -1.82
CA ASN A 86 15.72 -1.76 -2.88
C ASN A 86 14.54 -2.66 -2.49
N LYS A 87 14.54 -3.18 -1.26
CA LYS A 87 13.43 -3.98 -0.73
C LYS A 87 12.14 -3.17 -0.67
N TYR A 88 12.19 -1.93 -0.19
CA TYR A 88 11.03 -1.03 -0.15
C TYR A 88 10.44 -0.79 -1.55
N ARG A 89 11.31 -0.50 -2.55
CA ARG A 89 10.88 -0.33 -3.94
C ARG A 89 10.20 -1.57 -4.50
N GLN A 90 10.72 -2.76 -4.18
CA GLN A 90 10.09 -4.03 -4.60
C GLN A 90 8.70 -4.21 -3.97
N ILE A 91 8.56 -3.95 -2.67
CA ILE A 91 7.28 -4.02 -1.96
C ILE A 91 6.28 -3.04 -2.59
N LYS A 92 6.66 -1.79 -2.82
CA LYS A 92 5.81 -0.79 -3.46
C LYS A 92 5.38 -1.16 -4.88
N LYS A 93 6.27 -1.80 -5.64
CA LYS A 93 5.92 -2.32 -6.96
C LYS A 93 4.88 -3.44 -6.86
N MET A 94 5.06 -4.38 -5.93
CA MET A 94 4.13 -5.48 -5.71
C MET A 94 2.75 -4.99 -5.23
N GLU A 95 2.70 -4.02 -4.30
CA GLU A 95 1.46 -3.37 -3.86
C GLU A 95 0.71 -2.77 -5.05
N LYS A 96 1.40 -2.01 -5.89
CA LYS A 96 0.80 -1.38 -7.08
C LYS A 96 0.28 -2.40 -8.10
N GLU A 97 0.98 -3.51 -8.29
CA GLU A 97 0.55 -4.60 -9.18
C GLU A 97 -0.67 -5.33 -8.58
N PHE A 98 -0.67 -5.55 -7.26
CA PHE A 98 -1.80 -6.14 -6.56
C PHE A 98 -3.06 -5.28 -6.67
N ASP A 99 -2.94 -3.97 -6.43
CA ASP A 99 -4.06 -3.03 -6.54
C ASP A 99 -4.65 -3.01 -7.96
N LYS A 100 -3.80 -2.98 -8.99
CA LYS A 100 -4.25 -3.07 -10.39
C LYS A 100 -4.99 -4.38 -10.69
N THR A 101 -4.47 -5.51 -10.17
CA THR A 101 -5.11 -6.81 -10.38
C THR A 101 -6.45 -6.89 -9.68
N LYS A 102 -6.53 -6.36 -8.45
CA LYS A 102 -7.77 -6.27 -7.68
C LYS A 102 -8.80 -5.41 -8.40
N GLU A 103 -8.40 -4.24 -8.88
CA GLU A 103 -9.27 -3.34 -9.65
C GLU A 103 -9.81 -4.02 -10.93
N ALA A 104 -8.94 -4.69 -11.69
CA ALA A 104 -9.36 -5.42 -12.89
C ALA A 104 -10.35 -6.58 -12.59
N LEU A 105 -10.19 -7.28 -11.46
CA LEU A 105 -11.11 -8.30 -11.00
C LEU A 105 -12.48 -7.71 -10.62
N ASP A 106 -12.50 -6.61 -9.91
CA ASP A 106 -13.73 -5.94 -9.50
C ASP A 106 -14.44 -5.34 -10.72
N ASP A 107 -13.72 -4.78 -11.65
CA ASP A 107 -14.25 -4.29 -12.92
C ASP A 107 -14.93 -5.41 -13.72
N ARG A 108 -14.31 -6.59 -13.80
CA ARG A 108 -14.93 -7.76 -14.43
C ARG A 108 -16.24 -8.16 -13.77
N LYS A 109 -16.30 -8.15 -12.42
CA LYS A 109 -17.53 -8.45 -11.68
C LYS A 109 -18.66 -7.49 -12.02
N TYR A 110 -18.38 -6.18 -12.17
CA TYR A 110 -19.39 -5.20 -12.57
C TYR A 110 -19.95 -5.51 -13.96
N VAL A 111 -19.11 -5.82 -14.93
CA VAL A 111 -19.53 -6.16 -16.30
C VAL A 111 -20.36 -7.45 -16.30
N ASP A 112 -19.93 -8.48 -15.58
CA ASP A 112 -20.65 -9.75 -15.48
C ASP A 112 -22.03 -9.59 -14.82
N ARG A 113 -22.13 -8.80 -13.76
CA ARG A 113 -23.41 -8.47 -13.12
C ARG A 113 -24.33 -7.68 -14.05
N ALA A 114 -23.80 -6.72 -14.81
CA ALA A 114 -24.59 -5.96 -15.76
C ALA A 114 -25.08 -6.82 -16.92
N LYS A 115 -24.28 -7.79 -17.41
CA LYS A 115 -24.72 -8.80 -18.38
C LYS A 115 -25.88 -9.61 -17.80
N GLY A 116 -25.74 -10.15 -16.59
CA GLY A 116 -26.80 -10.90 -15.91
C GLY A 116 -28.12 -10.11 -15.83
N LEU A 117 -28.05 -8.85 -15.44
CA LEU A 117 -29.18 -7.96 -15.38
C LEU A 117 -29.88 -7.77 -16.75
N LEU A 118 -29.09 -7.58 -17.83
CA LEU A 118 -29.64 -7.44 -19.18
C LEU A 118 -30.24 -8.74 -19.69
N MET A 119 -29.64 -9.89 -19.40
CA MET A 119 -30.18 -11.21 -19.71
C MET A 119 -31.55 -11.42 -19.05
N GLU A 120 -31.68 -11.05 -17.77
CA GLU A 120 -32.93 -11.20 -17.02
C GLU A 120 -34.02 -10.23 -17.51
N ARG A 121 -33.68 -8.94 -17.59
CA ARG A 121 -34.65 -7.88 -17.86
C ARG A 121 -35.02 -7.71 -19.33
N ARG A 122 -34.04 -7.94 -20.23
CA ARG A 122 -34.22 -7.74 -21.68
C ARG A 122 -34.24 -9.03 -22.49
N LYS A 123 -34.16 -10.19 -21.79
CA LYS A 123 -34.14 -11.51 -22.45
C LYS A 123 -33.00 -11.69 -23.47
N MET A 124 -31.90 -10.97 -23.25
CA MET A 124 -30.72 -11.06 -24.10
C MET A 124 -29.91 -12.32 -23.77
N THR A 125 -29.22 -12.88 -24.74
CA THR A 125 -28.16 -13.85 -24.50
C THR A 125 -26.93 -13.15 -23.90
N GLU A 126 -26.03 -13.89 -23.28
CA GLU A 126 -24.80 -13.33 -22.72
C GLU A 126 -23.98 -12.56 -23.76
N LYS A 127 -23.88 -13.12 -24.99
CA LYS A 127 -23.18 -12.50 -26.11
C LYS A 127 -23.83 -11.17 -26.51
N GLU A 128 -25.13 -11.12 -26.61
CA GLU A 128 -25.89 -9.89 -26.92
C GLU A 128 -25.73 -8.84 -25.83
N ALA A 129 -25.79 -9.23 -24.57
CA ALA A 129 -25.60 -8.33 -23.44
C ALA A 129 -24.17 -7.73 -23.43
N TYR A 130 -23.15 -8.55 -23.71
CA TYR A 130 -21.78 -8.08 -23.85
C TYR A 130 -21.63 -7.06 -24.98
N VAL A 131 -22.14 -7.39 -26.18
CA VAL A 131 -22.09 -6.51 -27.37
C VAL A 131 -22.84 -5.20 -27.08
N TYR A 132 -23.98 -5.26 -26.39
CA TYR A 132 -24.77 -4.09 -26.02
C TYR A 132 -23.97 -3.14 -25.10
N ILE A 133 -23.37 -3.68 -24.03
CA ILE A 133 -22.53 -2.87 -23.09
C ILE A 133 -21.35 -2.26 -23.86
N ARG A 134 -20.66 -3.05 -24.70
CA ARG A 134 -19.53 -2.58 -25.49
C ARG A 134 -19.91 -1.46 -26.46
N LYS A 135 -21.03 -1.58 -27.15
CA LYS A 135 -21.54 -0.56 -28.07
C LYS A 135 -21.84 0.74 -27.33
N LEU A 136 -22.54 0.66 -26.20
CA LEU A 136 -22.81 1.83 -25.36
C LEU A 136 -21.53 2.52 -24.88
N ALA A 137 -20.52 1.73 -24.50
CA ALA A 137 -19.23 2.23 -24.08
C ALA A 137 -18.55 3.04 -25.21
N MET A 138 -18.54 2.49 -26.42
CA MET A 138 -17.99 3.18 -27.60
C MET A 138 -18.80 4.45 -27.96
N ASP A 139 -20.13 4.36 -27.99
CA ASP A 139 -21.00 5.49 -28.36
C ASP A 139 -20.94 6.65 -27.36
N LYS A 140 -20.64 6.37 -26.10
CA LYS A 140 -20.58 7.36 -25.01
C LYS A 140 -19.13 7.82 -24.69
N GLY A 141 -18.11 7.18 -25.27
CA GLY A 141 -16.71 7.44 -24.95
C GLY A 141 -16.32 7.03 -23.52
N ASN A 142 -17.04 6.08 -22.92
CA ASN A 142 -16.85 5.60 -21.56
C ASN A 142 -16.25 4.18 -21.56
N SER A 143 -15.71 3.75 -20.43
CA SER A 143 -15.30 2.35 -20.26
C SER A 143 -16.53 1.42 -20.14
N MET A 144 -16.36 0.13 -20.46
CA MET A 144 -17.40 -0.87 -20.25
C MET A 144 -17.84 -0.96 -18.79
N VAL A 145 -16.93 -0.73 -17.87
CA VAL A 145 -17.17 -0.76 -16.42
C VAL A 145 -18.05 0.41 -15.98
N GLU A 146 -17.80 1.61 -16.48
CA GLU A 146 -18.65 2.79 -16.20
C GLU A 146 -20.07 2.58 -16.71
N ILE A 147 -20.21 2.03 -17.90
CA ILE A 147 -21.52 1.66 -18.44
C ILE A 147 -22.18 0.57 -17.58
N ALA A 148 -21.43 -0.46 -17.17
CA ALA A 148 -21.92 -1.51 -16.31
C ALA A 148 -22.40 -0.97 -14.95
N LYS A 149 -21.63 -0.12 -14.28
CA LYS A 149 -22.00 0.55 -13.04
C LYS A 149 -23.26 1.40 -13.21
N THR A 150 -23.36 2.13 -14.33
CA THR A 150 -24.54 2.96 -14.64
C THR A 150 -25.79 2.10 -14.84
N LEU A 151 -25.69 1.00 -15.60
CA LEU A 151 -26.80 0.06 -15.81
C LEU A 151 -27.24 -0.58 -14.50
N LEU A 152 -26.29 -1.03 -13.67
CA LEU A 152 -26.60 -1.61 -12.37
C LEU A 152 -27.30 -0.61 -11.44
N LYS A 153 -26.89 0.66 -11.45
CA LYS A 153 -27.53 1.72 -10.66
C LYS A 153 -28.93 2.06 -11.19
N ALA A 154 -29.11 2.06 -12.51
CA ALA A 154 -30.40 2.41 -13.12
C ALA A 154 -31.46 1.30 -13.01
N TYR A 155 -31.05 0.04 -13.01
CA TYR A 155 -31.93 -1.12 -13.05
C TYR A 155 -31.88 -2.00 -11.79
N GLY A 156 -30.93 -1.77 -10.90
CA GLY A 156 -30.64 -2.60 -9.72
C GLY A 156 -31.16 -2.04 -8.40
N GLY A 157 -32.06 -1.04 -8.44
CA GLY A 157 -32.76 -0.50 -7.28
C GLY A 157 -33.94 -1.36 -6.88
#